data_4327f5a73ce1892975dcbca71ef59c71
#
_entry.id   4327f5a73ce1892975dcbca71ef59c71
#
_cell.length_a   1.000
_cell.length_b   1.000
_cell.length_c   1.000
_cell.angle_alpha   90.00
_cell.angle_beta   90.00
_cell.angle_gamma   90.00
#
_symmetry.space_group_name_H-M   'P 1'
#
loop_
_entity.id
_entity.type
_entity.pdbx_description
1 polymer ?
#
loop_
_entity_poly.entity_id
_entity_poly.type
_entity_poly.pdbx_seq_one_letter_code
_entity_poly.pdbx_strand_id
1 'polypeptide(L)'
;MFIFARKSIRLIEFSHALLLSSALLFPLKSRGETQPVQPIPEPELLDVLDVPREYLSEKFVIFASDIDRFFGGERNYQESNQSVFQLDITRISGYGGDNSLEFSGRAKLHLPGTEKKLHLLAESDPEQNVSGETAQRKTAANRKATSSNRVSVGARYEKEKDDRWHYSTDAGIKVRAPLEPFTRARVSYSIREGEWMKKTTGTVFWFNSIGVGQSTQYDKERQLSEKVLFRASSSATWLHDKQNFDLGQSFTIYHTLNDRNAIFYQASASGATHPQWQVNGYALLAVYRHRLHRDWMFFELSPQVHFPKERDFQASPLVSMRLEMLFENK
;
A
#
# COMPACT_ATOMS: atom_id res chain seq x y z
N MET A 1 43.86 -23.63 14.92
CA MET A 1 43.10 -23.87 16.16
C MET A 1 42.71 -22.52 16.73
N PHE A 2 41.43 -22.30 16.95
CA PHE A 2 40.78 -21.04 17.42
C PHE A 2 40.70 -19.88 16.44
N ILE A 3 39.60 -19.79 15.69
CA ILE A 3 38.82 -18.58 15.41
C ILE A 3 37.40 -19.03 15.02
N PHE A 4 36.52 -19.27 15.99
CA PHE A 4 35.08 -19.35 15.81
C PHE A 4 34.42 -18.92 17.12
N ALA A 5 34.11 -17.63 17.22
CA ALA A 5 33.13 -17.11 18.18
C ALA A 5 33.12 -15.58 18.17
N ARG A 6 32.37 -14.94 17.23
CA ARG A 6 31.94 -13.53 17.39
C ARG A 6 30.94 -13.05 16.31
N LYS A 7 30.01 -13.91 15.88
CA LYS A 7 29.02 -13.49 14.86
C LYS A 7 27.54 -13.70 15.22
N SER A 8 27.23 -14.18 16.42
CA SER A 8 25.84 -14.53 16.78
C SER A 8 25.08 -13.51 17.64
N ILE A 9 25.70 -12.43 18.07
CA ILE A 9 25.04 -11.51 19.03
C ILE A 9 24.24 -10.39 18.37
N ARG A 10 24.52 -10.03 17.11
CA ARG A 10 23.79 -8.95 16.43
C ARG A 10 22.48 -9.35 15.76
N LEU A 11 22.24 -10.64 15.56
CA LEU A 11 20.98 -11.13 14.98
C LEU A 11 19.81 -11.09 15.96
N ILE A 12 20.08 -11.10 17.26
CA ILE A 12 19.06 -11.19 18.31
C ILE A 12 18.44 -9.83 18.60
N GLU A 13 19.20 -8.75 18.55
CA GLU A 13 18.69 -7.43 18.92
C GLU A 13 17.71 -6.82 17.91
N PHE A 14 17.85 -7.13 16.62
CA PHE A 14 16.94 -6.55 15.61
C PHE A 14 15.67 -7.38 15.39
N SER A 15 15.74 -8.70 15.63
CA SER A 15 14.52 -9.53 15.74
C SER A 15 13.61 -9.04 16.86
N HIS A 16 14.20 -8.57 17.97
CA HIS A 16 13.43 -8.04 19.10
C HIS A 16 12.80 -6.67 18.81
N ALA A 17 13.43 -5.81 18.01
CA ALA A 17 12.84 -4.53 17.65
C ALA A 17 11.65 -4.67 16.70
N LEU A 18 11.69 -5.60 15.75
CA LEU A 18 10.55 -5.87 14.85
C LEU A 18 9.43 -6.65 15.56
N LEU A 19 9.79 -7.57 16.48
CA LEU A 19 8.85 -8.31 17.32
C LEU A 19 8.26 -7.43 18.44
N LEU A 20 9.01 -6.47 18.97
CA LEU A 20 8.51 -5.54 19.97
C LEU A 20 7.47 -4.57 19.39
N SER A 21 7.57 -4.19 18.13
CA SER A 21 6.51 -3.39 17.49
C SER A 21 5.23 -4.17 17.26
N SER A 22 5.29 -5.51 17.13
CA SER A 22 4.12 -6.39 17.03
C SER A 22 3.61 -6.87 18.41
N ALA A 23 4.48 -7.00 19.40
CA ALA A 23 4.11 -7.46 20.75
C ALA A 23 3.33 -6.41 21.57
N LEU A 24 3.46 -5.12 21.24
CA LEU A 24 2.65 -4.06 21.86
C LEU A 24 1.17 -4.06 21.42
N LEU A 25 0.76 -5.00 20.55
CA LEU A 25 -0.60 -5.08 20.00
C LEU A 25 -1.48 -6.19 20.59
N PHE A 26 -0.95 -7.05 21.48
CA PHE A 26 -1.76 -8.04 22.17
C PHE A 26 -1.90 -7.70 23.64
N PRO A 27 -3.14 -7.49 24.17
CA PRO A 27 -3.35 -7.38 25.60
C PRO A 27 -3.09 -8.74 26.25
N LEU A 28 -2.14 -8.80 27.16
CA LEU A 28 -1.97 -9.92 28.09
C LEU A 28 -3.25 -10.09 28.91
N LYS A 29 -4.02 -11.13 28.60
CA LYS A 29 -5.16 -11.54 29.39
C LYS A 29 -4.62 -12.18 30.68
N SER A 30 -4.57 -11.42 31.75
CA SER A 30 -4.36 -11.93 33.10
C SER A 30 -5.58 -12.77 33.48
N ARG A 31 -5.34 -14.04 33.79
CA ARG A 31 -6.33 -14.99 34.30
C ARG A 31 -6.45 -14.76 35.80
N GLY A 32 -7.33 -13.85 36.20
CA GLY A 32 -7.78 -13.73 37.58
C GLY A 32 -9.10 -14.47 37.72
N GLU A 33 -9.14 -15.45 38.61
CA GLU A 33 -10.41 -16.08 39.04
C GLU A 33 -11.31 -15.02 39.63
N THR A 34 -12.46 -14.80 39.03
CA THR A 34 -13.51 -13.90 39.56
C THR A 34 -14.69 -14.74 40.01
N GLN A 35 -15.07 -14.51 41.28
CA GLN A 35 -16.33 -14.97 41.87
C GLN A 35 -17.51 -14.40 41.06
N PRO A 36 -18.69 -15.05 41.04
CA PRO A 36 -19.85 -14.58 40.31
C PRO A 36 -20.40 -13.31 40.95
N VAL A 37 -20.21 -12.19 40.26
CA VAL A 37 -20.85 -10.92 40.58
C VAL A 37 -22.26 -10.94 39.97
N GLN A 38 -23.27 -10.65 40.77
CA GLN A 38 -24.65 -10.47 40.31
C GLN A 38 -24.71 -9.34 39.27
N PRO A 39 -25.51 -9.47 38.20
CA PRO A 39 -25.63 -8.44 37.19
C PRO A 39 -26.25 -7.18 37.80
N ILE A 40 -25.46 -6.11 37.80
CA ILE A 40 -25.96 -4.75 38.02
C ILE A 40 -26.70 -4.37 36.74
N PRO A 41 -27.96 -3.86 36.82
CA PRO A 41 -28.65 -3.39 35.62
C PRO A 41 -27.82 -2.27 34.98
N GLU A 42 -27.39 -2.47 33.73
CA GLU A 42 -26.70 -1.45 32.94
C GLU A 42 -27.63 -0.25 32.75
N PRO A 43 -27.19 0.96 33.07
CA PRO A 43 -27.99 2.12 32.81
C PRO A 43 -28.11 2.35 31.29
N GLU A 44 -29.32 2.57 30.80
CA GLU A 44 -29.68 2.94 29.40
C GLU A 44 -28.93 4.17 28.84
N LEU A 45 -28.04 4.76 29.63
CA LEU A 45 -27.16 5.88 29.22
C LEU A 45 -26.03 5.50 28.26
N LEU A 46 -25.71 4.21 28.11
CA LEU A 46 -24.64 3.76 27.22
C LEU A 46 -25.11 3.67 25.77
N ASP A 47 -26.37 3.39 25.51
CA ASP A 47 -26.95 3.36 24.16
C ASP A 47 -26.93 4.74 23.46
N VAL A 48 -27.00 5.82 24.23
CA VAL A 48 -26.93 7.20 23.70
C VAL A 48 -25.52 7.58 23.25
N LEU A 49 -24.49 6.87 23.71
CA LEU A 49 -23.09 7.12 23.32
C LEU A 49 -22.64 6.27 22.13
N ASP A 50 -23.38 5.23 21.78
CA ASP A 50 -23.03 4.36 20.65
C ASP A 50 -23.41 4.98 19.29
N VAL A 51 -24.52 5.72 19.22
CA VAL A 51 -24.94 6.45 18.01
C VAL A 51 -23.90 7.48 17.52
N PRO A 52 -23.28 8.32 18.37
CA PRO A 52 -22.19 9.19 17.93
C PRO A 52 -20.95 8.43 17.47
N ARG A 53 -20.68 7.25 18.06
CA ARG A 53 -19.52 6.43 17.74
C ARG A 53 -19.63 5.76 16.38
N GLU A 54 -20.79 5.22 16.01
CA GLU A 54 -21.07 4.68 14.68
C GLU A 54 -21.00 5.76 13.62
N TYR A 55 -21.62 6.91 13.85
CA TYR A 55 -21.60 8.05 12.94
C TYR A 55 -20.19 8.59 12.70
N LEU A 56 -19.35 8.71 13.74
CA LEU A 56 -17.95 9.09 13.62
C LEU A 56 -17.13 8.01 12.89
N SER A 57 -17.53 6.75 13.07
CA SER A 57 -16.93 5.60 12.40
C SER A 57 -17.13 5.67 10.89
N GLU A 58 -18.35 5.90 10.47
CA GLU A 58 -18.74 5.99 9.06
C GLU A 58 -18.06 7.17 8.36
N LYS A 59 -18.05 8.34 8.99
CA LYS A 59 -17.33 9.52 8.48
C LYS A 59 -15.82 9.28 8.30
N PHE A 60 -15.19 8.54 9.22
CA PHE A 60 -13.78 8.23 9.09
C PHE A 60 -13.51 7.33 7.87
N VAL A 61 -14.31 6.29 7.66
CA VAL A 61 -14.16 5.38 6.51
C VAL A 61 -14.35 6.15 5.20
N ILE A 62 -15.35 7.00 5.13
CA ILE A 62 -15.60 7.88 3.96
C ILE A 62 -14.39 8.79 3.73
N PHE A 63 -13.90 9.46 4.75
CA PHE A 63 -12.76 10.37 4.62
C PHE A 63 -11.47 9.66 4.17
N ALA A 64 -11.16 8.50 4.73
CA ALA A 64 -10.01 7.70 4.31
C ALA A 64 -10.15 7.22 2.85
N SER A 65 -11.35 6.79 2.46
CA SER A 65 -11.67 6.41 1.08
C SER A 65 -11.56 7.59 0.10
N ASP A 66 -12.03 8.77 0.50
CA ASP A 66 -11.93 9.98 -0.32
C ASP A 66 -10.47 10.41 -0.52
N ILE A 67 -9.62 10.27 0.50
CA ILE A 67 -8.17 10.48 0.39
C ILE A 67 -7.57 9.48 -0.60
N ASP A 68 -7.85 8.18 -0.46
CA ASP A 68 -7.31 7.14 -1.35
C ASP A 68 -7.78 7.35 -2.80
N ARG A 69 -9.05 7.76 -3.00
CA ARG A 69 -9.59 8.12 -4.31
C ARG A 69 -8.93 9.39 -4.86
N PHE A 70 -8.79 10.43 -4.03
CA PHE A 70 -8.18 11.68 -4.47
C PHE A 70 -6.74 11.49 -4.93
N PHE A 71 -5.95 10.67 -4.24
CA PHE A 71 -4.56 10.39 -4.62
C PHE A 71 -4.41 9.27 -5.67
N GLY A 72 -5.51 8.68 -6.17
CA GLY A 72 -5.48 7.63 -7.20
C GLY A 72 -4.68 6.41 -6.75
N GLY A 73 -4.74 6.08 -5.44
CA GLY A 73 -3.94 5.04 -4.82
C GLY A 73 -4.24 3.63 -5.33
N GLU A 74 -3.28 2.71 -5.15
CA GLU A 74 -3.46 1.29 -5.47
C GLU A 74 -4.65 0.69 -4.73
N ARG A 75 -4.87 1.10 -3.49
CA ARG A 75 -5.98 0.66 -2.67
C ARG A 75 -7.32 0.95 -3.33
N ASN A 76 -7.52 2.18 -3.83
CA ASN A 76 -8.74 2.55 -4.55
C ASN A 76 -8.93 1.68 -5.80
N TYR A 77 -7.88 1.50 -6.60
CA TYR A 77 -7.94 0.66 -7.80
C TYR A 77 -8.25 -0.81 -7.47
N GLN A 78 -7.63 -1.36 -6.42
CA GLN A 78 -7.77 -2.76 -6.05
C GLN A 78 -9.13 -3.09 -5.41
N GLU A 79 -9.72 -2.16 -4.66
CA GLU A 79 -10.93 -2.39 -3.86
C GLU A 79 -12.20 -1.75 -4.43
N SER A 80 -12.08 -0.86 -5.42
CA SER A 80 -13.24 -0.29 -6.08
C SER A 80 -13.94 -1.33 -6.94
N ASN A 81 -15.23 -1.55 -6.74
CA ASN A 81 -16.08 -2.39 -7.59
C ASN A 81 -16.50 -1.71 -8.90
N GLN A 82 -15.99 -0.51 -9.17
CA GLN A 82 -16.33 0.29 -10.34
C GLN A 82 -15.35 0.04 -11.48
N SER A 83 -15.77 0.39 -12.70
CA SER A 83 -14.84 0.48 -13.82
C SER A 83 -13.92 1.68 -13.62
N VAL A 84 -12.63 1.46 -13.73
CA VAL A 84 -11.58 2.47 -13.57
C VAL A 84 -10.68 2.45 -14.79
N PHE A 85 -10.40 3.61 -15.34
CA PHE A 85 -9.40 3.80 -16.37
C PHE A 85 -8.46 4.92 -15.96
N GLN A 86 -7.17 4.63 -15.89
CA GLN A 86 -6.14 5.58 -15.47
C GLN A 86 -5.01 5.60 -16.47
N LEU A 87 -4.56 6.81 -16.84
CA LEU A 87 -3.37 7.07 -17.63
C LEU A 87 -2.48 8.06 -16.91
N ASP A 88 -1.20 7.78 -16.86
CA ASP A 88 -0.19 8.62 -16.23
C ASP A 88 0.91 8.99 -17.21
N ILE A 89 1.29 10.25 -17.22
CA ILE A 89 2.50 10.77 -17.85
C ILE A 89 3.36 11.35 -16.74
N THR A 90 4.52 10.74 -16.50
CA THR A 90 5.41 11.15 -15.41
C THR A 90 6.76 11.57 -15.96
N ARG A 91 7.17 12.80 -15.66
CA ARG A 91 8.54 13.27 -15.87
C ARG A 91 9.29 13.23 -14.55
N ILE A 92 10.46 12.61 -14.59
CA ILE A 92 11.35 12.49 -13.44
C ILE A 92 12.64 13.22 -13.77
N SER A 93 13.08 14.08 -12.85
CA SER A 93 14.36 14.79 -12.92
C SER A 93 15.10 14.54 -11.62
N GLY A 94 16.29 13.93 -11.71
CA GLY A 94 17.04 13.49 -10.55
C GLY A 94 18.46 14.01 -10.50
N TYR A 95 19.13 13.68 -9.40
CA TYR A 95 20.53 13.97 -9.18
C TYR A 95 21.41 13.30 -10.26
N GLY A 96 22.38 14.04 -10.77
CA GLY A 96 23.30 13.53 -11.80
C GLY A 96 22.79 13.66 -13.24
N GLY A 97 21.71 14.42 -13.47
CA GLY A 97 21.15 14.64 -14.82
C GLY A 97 20.27 13.51 -15.33
N ASP A 98 19.88 12.61 -14.45
CA ASP A 98 18.93 11.52 -14.75
C ASP A 98 17.53 12.08 -15.02
N ASN A 99 17.15 12.15 -16.29
CA ASN A 99 15.81 12.56 -16.72
C ASN A 99 15.13 11.39 -17.43
N SER A 100 13.90 11.09 -17.03
CA SER A 100 13.05 10.14 -17.72
C SER A 100 11.65 10.67 -17.95
N LEU A 101 11.01 10.21 -19.01
CA LEU A 101 9.60 10.39 -19.28
C LEU A 101 8.96 9.00 -19.32
N GLU A 102 8.00 8.77 -18.47
CA GLU A 102 7.35 7.48 -18.31
C GLU A 102 5.86 7.61 -18.64
N PHE A 103 5.35 6.61 -19.34
CA PHE A 103 3.93 6.45 -19.60
C PHE A 103 3.47 5.17 -18.92
N SER A 104 2.41 5.26 -18.15
CA SER A 104 1.79 4.08 -17.57
C SER A 104 0.28 4.18 -17.67
N GLY A 105 -0.39 3.03 -17.67
CA GLY A 105 -1.84 2.98 -17.73
C GLY A 105 -2.37 1.71 -17.10
N ARG A 106 -3.59 1.81 -16.59
CA ARG A 106 -4.34 0.67 -16.09
C ARG A 106 -5.83 0.86 -16.33
N ALA A 107 -6.50 -0.25 -16.58
CA ALA A 107 -7.94 -0.29 -16.74
C ALA A 107 -8.48 -1.50 -16.00
N LYS A 108 -9.58 -1.29 -15.29
CA LYS A 108 -10.43 -2.32 -14.72
C LYS A 108 -11.84 -2.08 -15.23
N LEU A 109 -12.36 -2.98 -16.06
CA LEU A 109 -13.65 -2.84 -16.69
C LEU A 109 -14.60 -3.89 -16.13
N HIS A 110 -15.69 -3.44 -15.56
CA HIS A 110 -16.76 -4.33 -15.08
C HIS A 110 -17.46 -5.03 -16.24
N LEU A 111 -17.65 -6.35 -16.12
CA LEU A 111 -18.40 -7.12 -17.11
C LEU A 111 -19.89 -7.11 -16.76
N PRO A 112 -20.76 -6.63 -17.66
CA PRO A 112 -22.20 -6.61 -17.41
C PRO A 112 -22.75 -8.03 -17.22
N GLY A 113 -23.73 -8.17 -16.33
CA GLY A 113 -24.38 -9.47 -16.06
C GLY A 113 -23.68 -10.39 -15.07
N THR A 114 -22.57 -9.96 -14.45
CA THR A 114 -21.78 -10.80 -13.53
C THR A 114 -21.91 -10.38 -12.06
N GLU A 115 -23.00 -9.71 -11.68
CA GLU A 115 -23.21 -9.19 -10.31
C GLU A 115 -22.01 -8.39 -9.77
N LYS A 116 -21.32 -7.67 -10.65
CA LYS A 116 -20.09 -6.89 -10.34
C LYS A 116 -18.92 -7.73 -9.79
N LYS A 117 -18.90 -9.03 -10.03
CA LYS A 117 -17.84 -9.92 -9.54
C LYS A 117 -16.71 -10.15 -10.55
N LEU A 118 -16.96 -9.96 -11.85
CA LEU A 118 -15.96 -10.16 -12.88
C LEU A 118 -15.57 -8.86 -13.57
N HIS A 119 -14.25 -8.66 -13.69
CA HIS A 119 -13.66 -7.50 -14.33
C HIS A 119 -12.62 -7.93 -15.36
N LEU A 120 -12.51 -7.18 -16.44
CA LEU A 120 -11.36 -7.25 -17.34
C LEU A 120 -10.28 -6.28 -16.85
N LEU A 121 -9.05 -6.73 -16.85
CA LEU A 121 -7.88 -5.95 -16.46
C LEU A 121 -7.00 -5.67 -17.67
N ALA A 122 -6.49 -4.43 -17.76
CA ALA A 122 -5.34 -4.09 -18.57
C ALA A 122 -4.41 -3.23 -17.70
N GLU A 123 -3.18 -3.66 -17.50
CA GLU A 123 -2.25 -3.00 -16.58
C GLU A 123 -0.86 -2.90 -17.21
N SER A 124 -0.20 -1.77 -17.00
CA SER A 124 1.25 -1.67 -17.18
C SER A 124 1.94 -2.28 -15.96
N ASP A 125 2.91 -3.16 -16.17
CA ASP A 125 3.75 -3.75 -15.11
C ASP A 125 2.99 -4.37 -13.92
N PRO A 126 2.20 -5.45 -14.12
CA PRO A 126 1.38 -6.07 -13.07
C PRO A 126 2.19 -6.59 -11.87
N GLU A 127 3.50 -6.80 -12.01
CA GLU A 127 4.39 -7.20 -10.93
C GLU A 127 4.59 -6.10 -9.90
N GLN A 128 4.52 -4.84 -10.29
CA GLN A 128 4.66 -3.71 -9.37
C GLN A 128 3.47 -3.61 -8.43
N ASN A 129 2.31 -4.11 -8.83
CA ASN A 129 1.07 -4.06 -8.08
C ASN A 129 0.96 -5.15 -6.99
N VAL A 130 2.00 -5.95 -6.78
CA VAL A 130 1.98 -7.06 -5.81
C VAL A 130 2.45 -6.63 -4.44
N SER A 131 3.30 -5.63 -4.36
CA SER A 131 3.99 -5.23 -3.12
C SER A 131 3.35 -4.07 -2.38
N GLY A 132 2.05 -3.83 -2.56
CA GLY A 132 1.30 -2.83 -1.80
C GLY A 132 1.61 -1.37 -2.16
N GLU A 133 0.94 -0.45 -1.49
CA GLU A 133 0.98 0.99 -1.76
C GLU A 133 2.38 1.61 -1.63
N THR A 134 3.21 1.06 -0.74
CA THR A 134 4.60 1.48 -0.54
C THR A 134 5.47 1.19 -1.76
N ALA A 135 5.12 0.20 -2.55
CA ALA A 135 5.85 -0.18 -3.76
C ALA A 135 5.49 0.68 -4.97
N GLN A 136 4.27 1.19 -5.06
CA GLN A 136 3.88 2.10 -6.13
C GLN A 136 4.66 3.41 -6.11
N ARG A 137 5.06 3.81 -4.92
CA ARG A 137 5.92 4.97 -4.70
C ARG A 137 7.37 4.58 -4.56
N LYS A 138 7.69 3.30 -4.92
CA LYS A 138 9.08 2.94 -5.17
C LYS A 138 9.62 3.99 -6.12
N THR A 139 10.45 4.74 -5.52
CA THR A 139 11.19 5.85 -6.03
C THR A 139 11.39 5.79 -7.53
N ALA A 140 11.18 6.90 -8.18
CA ALA A 140 11.57 7.11 -9.55
C ALA A 140 12.96 6.54 -9.88
N ALA A 141 13.89 6.54 -8.93
CA ALA A 141 15.19 5.90 -9.05
C ALA A 141 15.12 4.37 -9.24
N ASN A 142 14.19 3.68 -8.55
CA ASN A 142 13.99 2.24 -8.73
C ASN A 142 13.13 1.90 -9.96
N ARG A 143 12.32 2.82 -10.47
CA ARG A 143 11.54 2.63 -11.70
C ARG A 143 12.44 2.54 -12.93
N LYS A 144 13.54 3.29 -12.98
CA LYS A 144 14.51 3.26 -14.10
C LYS A 144 15.09 1.86 -14.35
N ALA A 145 15.19 1.03 -13.32
CA ALA A 145 15.65 -0.36 -13.47
C ALA A 145 14.58 -1.31 -14.03
N THR A 146 13.30 -0.91 -14.04
CA THR A 146 12.16 -1.79 -14.33
C THR A 146 11.23 -1.27 -15.43
N SER A 147 11.50 -0.10 -16.03
CA SER A 147 10.65 0.49 -17.07
C SER A 147 10.70 -0.30 -18.37
N SER A 148 10.03 -1.44 -18.36
CA SER A 148 9.61 -2.09 -19.60
C SER A 148 8.14 -1.75 -19.78
N ASN A 149 7.78 -1.08 -20.87
CA ASN A 149 6.41 -0.86 -21.33
C ASN A 149 5.71 -2.20 -21.59
N ARG A 150 5.43 -2.95 -20.55
CA ARG A 150 4.83 -4.28 -20.61
C ARG A 150 3.38 -4.14 -20.24
N VAL A 151 2.52 -4.29 -21.21
CA VAL A 151 1.08 -4.32 -21.01
C VAL A 151 0.68 -5.76 -20.68
N SER A 152 -0.14 -5.93 -19.67
CA SER A 152 -0.80 -7.20 -19.35
C SER A 152 -2.29 -7.06 -19.55
N VAL A 153 -2.94 -8.15 -19.90
CA VAL A 153 -4.39 -8.29 -19.95
C VAL A 153 -4.81 -9.50 -19.14
N GLY A 154 -5.92 -9.40 -18.44
CA GLY A 154 -6.38 -10.48 -17.58
C GLY A 154 -7.83 -10.31 -17.17
N ALA A 155 -8.28 -11.26 -16.36
CA ALA A 155 -9.58 -11.23 -15.72
C ALA A 155 -9.41 -11.27 -14.21
N ARG A 156 -10.27 -10.58 -13.50
CA ARG A 156 -10.35 -10.53 -12.03
C ARG A 156 -11.72 -11.00 -11.58
N TYR A 157 -11.72 -11.89 -10.63
CA TYR A 157 -12.89 -12.20 -9.81
C TYR A 157 -12.75 -11.51 -8.45
N GLU A 158 -13.76 -10.72 -8.07
CA GLU A 158 -13.82 -10.01 -6.80
C GLU A 158 -15.02 -10.45 -5.98
N LYS A 159 -14.86 -10.51 -4.66
CA LYS A 159 -15.92 -10.79 -3.71
C LYS A 159 -15.68 -10.04 -2.41
N GLU A 160 -16.70 -9.34 -1.96
CA GLU A 160 -16.76 -8.74 -0.62
C GLU A 160 -17.61 -9.60 0.31
N LYS A 161 -17.21 -9.64 1.58
CA LYS A 161 -17.96 -10.26 2.63
C LYS A 161 -17.90 -9.42 3.89
N ASP A 162 -19.05 -8.99 4.41
CA ASP A 162 -19.23 -8.32 5.70
C ASP A 162 -18.38 -7.03 5.84
N ASP A 163 -18.33 -6.15 4.86
CA ASP A 163 -17.59 -4.85 4.83
C ASP A 163 -16.14 -4.91 5.40
N ARG A 164 -15.72 -6.07 5.91
CA ARG A 164 -14.40 -6.29 6.50
C ARG A 164 -13.48 -7.07 5.59
N TRP A 165 -14.02 -7.99 4.80
CA TRP A 165 -13.26 -8.90 3.98
C TRP A 165 -13.43 -8.58 2.51
N HIS A 166 -12.32 -8.39 1.83
CA HIS A 166 -12.28 -8.27 0.38
C HIS A 166 -11.35 -9.34 -0.19
N TYR A 167 -11.85 -10.07 -1.20
CA TYR A 167 -11.12 -11.14 -1.89
C TYR A 167 -11.05 -10.82 -3.37
N SER A 168 -9.87 -10.96 -3.97
CA SER A 168 -9.73 -10.91 -5.42
C SER A 168 -8.79 -12.00 -5.93
N THR A 169 -9.08 -12.50 -7.12
CA THR A 169 -8.24 -13.46 -7.83
C THR A 169 -8.12 -13.02 -9.27
N ASP A 170 -6.89 -12.90 -9.75
CA ASP A 170 -6.56 -12.46 -11.09
C ASP A 170 -5.84 -13.58 -11.85
N ALA A 171 -6.14 -13.71 -13.13
CA ALA A 171 -5.39 -14.52 -14.07
C ALA A 171 -5.24 -13.76 -15.39
N GLY A 172 -4.05 -13.76 -15.96
CA GLY A 172 -3.79 -12.99 -17.17
C GLY A 172 -2.49 -13.36 -17.85
N ILE A 173 -2.18 -12.60 -18.88
CA ILE A 173 -0.95 -12.72 -19.66
C ILE A 173 -0.31 -11.35 -19.83
N LYS A 174 1.01 -11.28 -19.77
CA LYS A 174 1.77 -10.13 -20.24
C LYS A 174 1.98 -10.26 -21.73
N VAL A 175 1.69 -9.19 -22.45
CA VAL A 175 1.83 -9.11 -23.90
C VAL A 175 3.29 -8.86 -24.24
N ARG A 176 4.05 -9.95 -24.32
CA ARG A 176 5.47 -9.99 -24.64
C ARG A 176 5.76 -11.28 -25.39
N ALA A 177 6.81 -11.32 -26.19
CA ALA A 177 7.27 -12.53 -26.87
C ALA A 177 8.44 -13.18 -26.12
N PRO A 178 8.31 -14.39 -25.56
CA PRO A 178 7.08 -15.19 -25.47
C PRO A 178 6.03 -14.62 -24.50
N LEU A 179 4.75 -15.01 -24.67
CA LEU A 179 3.68 -14.61 -23.74
C LEU A 179 3.99 -15.13 -22.34
N GLU A 180 3.81 -14.28 -21.32
CA GLU A 180 4.09 -14.63 -19.93
C GLU A 180 2.80 -14.66 -19.12
N PRO A 181 2.31 -15.85 -18.74
CA PRO A 181 1.15 -15.96 -17.90
C PRO A 181 1.45 -15.54 -16.45
N PHE A 182 0.42 -15.10 -15.75
CA PHE A 182 0.47 -14.81 -14.32
C PHE A 182 -0.86 -15.12 -13.64
N THR A 183 -0.79 -15.35 -12.35
CA THR A 183 -1.95 -15.41 -11.47
C THR A 183 -1.60 -14.76 -10.13
N ARG A 184 -2.60 -14.14 -9.49
CA ARG A 184 -2.46 -13.62 -8.13
C ARG A 184 -3.79 -13.75 -7.39
N ALA A 185 -3.72 -14.03 -6.11
CA ALA A 185 -4.85 -14.04 -5.20
C ALA A 185 -4.56 -13.11 -4.04
N ARG A 186 -5.52 -12.26 -3.71
CA ARG A 186 -5.40 -11.26 -2.65
C ARG A 186 -6.57 -11.39 -1.69
N VAL A 187 -6.27 -11.23 -0.42
CA VAL A 187 -7.25 -11.08 0.65
C VAL A 187 -6.91 -9.88 1.49
N SER A 188 -7.87 -9.05 1.80
CA SER A 188 -7.72 -7.99 2.79
C SER A 188 -8.78 -8.07 3.87
N TYR A 189 -8.38 -7.72 5.07
CA TYR A 189 -9.22 -7.67 6.25
C TYR A 189 -9.05 -6.33 6.95
N SER A 190 -10.16 -5.65 7.18
CA SER A 190 -10.20 -4.34 7.82
C SER A 190 -10.98 -4.41 9.12
N ILE A 191 -10.43 -3.84 10.19
CA ILE A 191 -11.10 -3.76 11.49
C ILE A 191 -10.84 -2.40 12.13
N ARG A 192 -11.86 -1.88 12.79
CA ARG A 192 -11.73 -0.66 13.59
C ARG A 192 -11.56 -1.01 15.07
N GLU A 193 -10.59 -0.38 15.70
CA GLU A 193 -10.31 -0.52 17.13
C GLU A 193 -10.10 0.87 17.73
N GLY A 194 -11.12 1.38 18.41
CA GLY A 194 -11.14 2.76 18.87
C GLY A 194 -11.05 3.76 17.72
N GLU A 195 -10.09 4.66 17.81
CA GLU A 195 -9.82 5.68 16.76
C GLU A 195 -8.94 5.18 15.61
N TRP A 196 -8.53 3.92 15.67
CA TRP A 196 -7.63 3.32 14.68
C TRP A 196 -8.38 2.39 13.73
N MET A 197 -8.14 2.56 12.43
CA MET A 197 -8.45 1.56 11.42
C MET A 197 -7.20 0.73 11.18
N LYS A 198 -7.34 -0.58 11.27
CA LYS A 198 -6.28 -1.54 10.99
C LYS A 198 -6.68 -2.35 9.78
N LYS A 199 -5.77 -2.49 8.83
CA LYS A 199 -5.99 -3.28 7.63
C LYS A 199 -4.80 -4.20 7.40
N THR A 200 -5.09 -5.45 7.13
CA THR A 200 -4.09 -6.45 6.73
C THR A 200 -4.43 -6.94 5.33
N THR A 201 -3.47 -6.89 4.43
CA THR A 201 -3.61 -7.39 3.06
C THR A 201 -2.55 -8.46 2.81
N GLY A 202 -2.98 -9.65 2.41
CA GLY A 202 -2.12 -10.74 1.95
C GLY A 202 -2.31 -10.96 0.46
N THR A 203 -1.22 -11.16 -0.28
CA THR A 203 -1.25 -11.48 -1.70
C THR A 203 -0.31 -12.64 -1.96
N VAL A 204 -0.78 -13.69 -2.61
CA VAL A 204 0.04 -14.77 -3.16
C VAL A 204 -0.01 -14.63 -4.68
N PHE A 205 1.13 -14.80 -5.32
CA PHE A 205 1.24 -14.60 -6.76
C PHE A 205 2.24 -15.57 -7.40
N TRP A 206 2.01 -15.79 -8.67
CA TRP A 206 2.95 -16.42 -9.57
C TRP A 206 3.01 -15.63 -10.88
N PHE A 207 4.20 -15.25 -11.26
CA PHE A 207 4.51 -14.65 -12.56
C PHE A 207 5.59 -15.47 -13.21
N ASN A 208 5.45 -15.76 -14.50
CA ASN A 208 6.46 -16.52 -15.23
C ASN A 208 7.86 -15.89 -15.18
N SER A 209 7.93 -14.57 -15.00
CA SER A 209 9.18 -13.78 -14.98
C SER A 209 9.90 -13.78 -13.63
N ILE A 210 9.18 -13.88 -12.51
CA ILE A 210 9.75 -13.74 -11.16
C ILE A 210 9.44 -14.91 -10.23
N GLY A 211 8.73 -15.94 -10.74
CA GLY A 211 8.35 -17.12 -9.96
C GLY A 211 7.20 -16.89 -8.97
N VAL A 212 7.13 -17.78 -7.99
CA VAL A 212 6.15 -17.70 -6.90
C VAL A 212 6.61 -16.73 -5.83
N GLY A 213 5.66 -15.98 -5.28
CA GLY A 213 5.92 -15.11 -4.14
C GLY A 213 4.68 -14.83 -3.31
N GLN A 214 4.91 -14.19 -2.20
CA GLN A 214 3.83 -13.67 -1.34
C GLN A 214 4.19 -12.28 -0.82
N SER A 215 3.17 -11.47 -0.61
CA SER A 215 3.32 -10.15 0.01
C SER A 215 2.30 -10.01 1.13
N THR A 216 2.72 -9.41 2.23
CA THR A 216 1.83 -9.04 3.32
C THR A 216 2.04 -7.58 3.63
N GLN A 217 0.95 -6.84 3.76
CA GLN A 217 0.95 -5.45 4.18
C GLN A 217 0.02 -5.26 5.36
N TYR A 218 0.47 -4.48 6.33
CA TYR A 218 -0.31 -4.06 7.48
C TYR A 218 -0.33 -2.53 7.54
N ASP A 219 -1.53 -1.97 7.50
CA ASP A 219 -1.78 -0.54 7.60
C ASP A 219 -2.49 -0.22 8.91
N LYS A 220 -2.06 0.84 9.56
CA LYS A 220 -2.69 1.42 10.73
C LYS A 220 -2.95 2.89 10.47
N GLU A 221 -4.22 3.28 10.50
CA GLU A 221 -4.68 4.61 10.13
C GLU A 221 -5.41 5.28 11.27
N ARG A 222 -5.23 6.59 11.37
CA ARG A 222 -5.98 7.42 12.33
C ARG A 222 -6.23 8.79 11.72
N GLN A 223 -7.45 9.25 11.82
CA GLN A 223 -7.81 10.62 11.53
C GLN A 223 -7.34 11.52 12.68
N LEU A 224 -6.45 12.46 12.39
CA LEU A 224 -5.92 13.41 13.37
C LEU A 224 -6.78 14.68 13.45
N SER A 225 -7.44 15.04 12.35
CA SER A 225 -8.42 16.13 12.27
C SER A 225 -9.35 15.89 11.07
N GLU A 226 -10.34 16.75 10.86
CA GLU A 226 -11.26 16.68 9.71
C GLU A 226 -10.55 16.71 8.34
N LYS A 227 -9.30 17.19 8.30
CA LYS A 227 -8.51 17.34 7.07
C LYS A 227 -7.21 16.54 7.06
N VAL A 228 -6.88 15.87 8.16
CA VAL A 228 -5.58 15.21 8.31
C VAL A 228 -5.76 13.74 8.68
N LEU A 229 -5.18 12.85 7.86
CA LEU A 229 -5.09 11.41 8.10
C LEU A 229 -3.63 11.01 8.29
N PHE A 230 -3.36 10.24 9.34
CA PHE A 230 -2.08 9.56 9.53
C PHE A 230 -2.20 8.09 9.15
N ARG A 231 -1.20 7.56 8.42
CA ARG A 231 -1.09 6.14 8.06
C ARG A 231 0.33 5.64 8.33
N ALA A 232 0.41 4.55 9.07
CA ALA A 232 1.64 3.76 9.21
C ALA A 232 1.46 2.45 8.44
N SER A 233 2.38 2.14 7.54
CA SER A 233 2.33 0.94 6.69
C SER A 233 3.60 0.13 6.86
N SER A 234 3.44 -1.18 7.13
CA SER A 234 4.51 -2.16 7.18
C SER A 234 4.27 -3.21 6.10
N SER A 235 5.28 -3.57 5.34
CA SER A 235 5.17 -4.56 4.27
C SER A 235 6.33 -5.55 4.29
N ALA A 236 6.03 -6.79 3.88
CA ALA A 236 7.02 -7.83 3.67
C ALA A 236 6.64 -8.60 2.39
N THR A 237 7.57 -8.71 1.45
CA THR A 237 7.39 -9.46 0.21
C THR A 237 8.48 -10.53 0.11
N TRP A 238 8.07 -11.78 -0.05
CA TRP A 238 8.97 -12.91 -0.24
C TRP A 238 8.87 -13.43 -1.67
N LEU A 239 10.04 -13.74 -2.27
CA LEU A 239 10.16 -14.34 -3.59
C LEU A 239 10.88 -15.68 -3.46
N HIS A 240 10.27 -16.74 -3.99
CA HIS A 240 10.82 -18.09 -3.92
C HIS A 240 12.20 -18.18 -4.56
N ASP A 241 12.38 -17.67 -5.75
CA ASP A 241 13.64 -17.77 -6.50
C ASP A 241 14.80 -17.00 -5.85
N LYS A 242 14.49 -15.93 -5.13
CA LYS A 242 15.48 -15.13 -4.42
C LYS A 242 15.71 -15.56 -2.98
N GLN A 243 14.81 -16.35 -2.40
CA GLN A 243 14.81 -16.73 -0.97
C GLN A 243 15.02 -15.51 -0.05
N ASN A 244 14.38 -14.39 -0.39
CA ASN A 244 14.58 -13.09 0.23
C ASN A 244 13.25 -12.49 0.66
N PHE A 245 13.24 -11.80 1.83
CA PHE A 245 12.19 -10.89 2.20
C PHE A 245 12.62 -9.46 1.90
N ASP A 246 11.87 -8.77 1.05
CA ASP A 246 11.93 -7.33 0.90
C ASP A 246 10.98 -6.72 1.91
N LEU A 247 11.52 -5.85 2.79
CA LEU A 247 10.81 -5.24 3.89
C LEU A 247 10.60 -3.75 3.63
N GLY A 248 9.45 -3.22 4.01
CA GLY A 248 9.14 -1.81 3.91
C GLY A 248 8.42 -1.29 5.15
N GLN A 249 8.78 -0.09 5.57
CA GLN A 249 8.07 0.66 6.61
C GLN A 249 7.86 2.08 6.12
N SER A 250 6.65 2.62 6.26
CA SER A 250 6.38 4.03 5.93
C SER A 250 5.43 4.67 6.93
N PHE A 251 5.60 5.98 7.08
CA PHE A 251 4.72 6.86 7.83
C PHE A 251 4.28 7.98 6.91
N THR A 252 2.98 8.14 6.74
CA THR A 252 2.39 9.11 5.82
C THR A 252 1.39 9.99 6.55
N ILE A 253 1.45 11.29 6.29
CA ILE A 253 0.46 12.26 6.75
C ILE A 253 -0.19 12.85 5.50
N TYR A 254 -1.47 12.61 5.33
CA TYR A 254 -2.30 13.20 4.28
C TYR A 254 -2.99 14.43 4.83
N HIS A 255 -2.99 15.49 4.05
CA HIS A 255 -3.63 16.75 4.40
C HIS A 255 -4.46 17.26 3.21
N THR A 256 -5.78 17.25 3.34
CA THR A 256 -6.71 17.84 2.38
C THR A 256 -6.78 19.34 2.62
N LEU A 257 -6.26 20.13 1.69
CA LEU A 257 -6.25 21.61 1.79
C LEU A 257 -7.62 22.17 1.43
N ASN A 258 -8.21 21.68 0.34
CA ASN A 258 -9.56 21.98 -0.15
C ASN A 258 -9.99 20.90 -1.16
N ASP A 259 -11.18 21.07 -1.77
CA ASP A 259 -11.78 20.08 -2.69
C ASP A 259 -10.93 19.80 -3.94
N ARG A 260 -9.96 20.65 -4.26
CA ARG A 260 -9.10 20.52 -5.43
C ARG A 260 -7.64 20.26 -5.11
N ASN A 261 -7.24 20.45 -3.85
CA ASN A 261 -5.82 20.41 -3.47
C ASN A 261 -5.63 19.53 -2.23
N ALA A 262 -4.69 18.65 -2.31
CA ALA A 262 -4.20 17.89 -1.16
C ALA A 262 -2.68 17.73 -1.23
N ILE A 263 -2.08 17.52 -0.08
CA ILE A 263 -0.66 17.23 0.05
C ILE A 263 -0.50 16.03 0.98
N PHE A 264 0.51 15.20 0.75
CA PHE A 264 0.95 14.28 1.77
C PHE A 264 2.47 14.32 1.92
N TYR A 265 2.91 13.96 3.10
CA TYR A 265 4.31 13.80 3.46
C TYR A 265 4.54 12.37 3.86
N GLN A 266 5.62 11.78 3.39
CA GLN A 266 5.97 10.40 3.71
C GLN A 266 7.45 10.28 4.06
N ALA A 267 7.71 9.55 5.15
CA ALA A 267 9.03 9.03 5.48
C ALA A 267 8.97 7.51 5.35
N SER A 268 9.97 6.90 4.72
CA SER A 268 10.02 5.47 4.51
C SER A 268 11.42 4.90 4.66
N ALA A 269 11.47 3.61 5.02
CA ALA A 269 12.68 2.79 5.05
C ALA A 269 12.40 1.49 4.32
N SER A 270 13.41 0.95 3.64
CA SER A 270 13.37 -0.34 2.97
C SER A 270 14.57 -1.19 3.36
N GLY A 271 14.40 -2.49 3.35
CA GLY A 271 15.44 -3.46 3.71
C GLY A 271 15.21 -4.80 3.04
N ALA A 272 16.21 -5.69 3.17
CA ALA A 272 16.18 -7.04 2.67
C ALA A 272 16.81 -8.00 3.66
N THR A 273 16.44 -9.29 3.62
CA THR A 273 16.96 -10.30 4.54
C THR A 273 18.11 -11.12 3.92
N HIS A 274 18.27 -11.12 2.61
CA HIS A 274 19.29 -11.91 1.90
C HIS A 274 20.19 -10.97 1.07
N PRO A 275 21.53 -11.23 0.96
CA PRO A 275 22.31 -12.35 1.51
C PRO A 275 22.52 -12.24 3.05
N GLN A 276 22.27 -11.11 3.63
CA GLN A 276 22.22 -10.82 5.07
C GLN A 276 21.24 -9.69 5.32
N TRP A 277 20.75 -9.63 6.54
CA TRP A 277 19.84 -8.55 6.93
C TRP A 277 20.50 -7.19 6.71
N GLN A 278 19.83 -6.33 5.94
CA GLN A 278 20.37 -5.01 5.61
C GLN A 278 19.25 -4.01 5.34
N VAL A 279 19.54 -2.75 5.67
CA VAL A 279 18.74 -1.62 5.20
C VAL A 279 19.21 -1.25 3.79
N ASN A 280 18.28 -1.12 2.86
CA ASN A 280 18.57 -0.75 1.47
C ASN A 280 18.48 0.76 1.25
N GLY A 281 17.73 1.47 2.09
CA GLY A 281 17.63 2.91 1.98
C GLY A 281 16.50 3.52 2.78
N TYR A 282 16.55 4.84 2.84
CA TYR A 282 15.50 5.70 3.40
C TYR A 282 15.02 6.64 2.31
N ALA A 283 13.79 7.16 2.46
CA ALA A 283 13.29 8.20 1.58
C ALA A 283 12.36 9.16 2.35
N LEU A 284 12.46 10.42 1.98
CA LEU A 284 11.53 11.48 2.38
C LEU A 284 10.89 12.03 1.11
N LEU A 285 9.59 12.17 1.11
CA LEU A 285 8.90 12.75 -0.03
C LEU A 285 7.72 13.61 0.44
N ALA A 286 7.41 14.62 -0.36
CA ALA A 286 6.14 15.35 -0.29
C ALA A 286 5.46 15.24 -1.65
N VAL A 287 4.16 15.08 -1.66
CA VAL A 287 3.38 15.04 -2.90
C VAL A 287 2.27 16.07 -2.79
N TYR A 288 2.35 17.10 -3.62
CA TYR A 288 1.26 18.03 -3.82
C TYR A 288 0.45 17.59 -5.02
N ARG A 289 -0.86 17.39 -4.85
CA ARG A 289 -1.80 17.01 -5.89
C ARG A 289 -2.87 18.07 -6.08
N HIS A 290 -3.06 18.46 -7.31
CA HIS A 290 -4.03 19.45 -7.74
C HIS A 290 -5.00 18.85 -8.76
N ARG A 291 -6.30 18.92 -8.49
CA ARG A 291 -7.35 18.62 -9.47
C ARG A 291 -7.46 19.80 -10.43
N LEU A 292 -7.18 19.55 -11.71
CA LEU A 292 -7.27 20.55 -12.77
C LEU A 292 -8.73 20.91 -13.06
N HIS A 293 -8.97 21.66 -14.14
CA HIS A 293 -10.31 22.13 -14.50
C HIS A 293 -11.35 21.01 -14.68
N ARG A 294 -10.92 19.84 -15.12
CA ARG A 294 -11.76 18.64 -15.25
C ARG A 294 -11.61 17.73 -14.03
N ASP A 295 -12.71 17.17 -13.53
CA ASP A 295 -12.74 16.33 -12.33
C ASP A 295 -11.93 15.02 -12.47
N TRP A 296 -11.61 14.63 -13.71
CA TRP A 296 -10.87 13.44 -14.05
C TRP A 296 -9.36 13.68 -14.34
N MET A 297 -8.89 14.95 -14.23
CA MET A 297 -7.51 15.30 -14.55
C MET A 297 -6.80 15.87 -13.34
N PHE A 298 -5.65 15.32 -13.00
CA PHE A 298 -4.84 15.70 -11.84
C PHE A 298 -3.41 16.00 -12.24
N PHE A 299 -2.84 16.99 -11.60
CA PHE A 299 -1.42 17.30 -11.66
C PHE A 299 -0.79 16.99 -10.30
N GLU A 300 0.35 16.29 -10.30
CA GLU A 300 1.15 16.04 -9.11
C GLU A 300 2.55 16.60 -9.26
N LEU A 301 3.04 17.20 -8.17
CA LEU A 301 4.43 17.60 -8.00
C LEU A 301 4.99 16.87 -6.77
N SER A 302 6.07 16.12 -6.95
CA SER A 302 6.64 15.27 -5.91
C SER A 302 8.14 15.51 -5.75
N PRO A 303 8.57 16.48 -4.93
CA PRO A 303 9.94 16.57 -4.48
C PRO A 303 10.26 15.41 -3.53
N GLN A 304 11.45 14.79 -3.69
CA GLN A 304 11.86 13.62 -2.94
C GLN A 304 13.36 13.68 -2.66
N VAL A 305 13.76 13.09 -1.55
CA VAL A 305 15.18 12.86 -1.23
C VAL A 305 15.34 11.40 -0.82
N HIS A 306 16.22 10.70 -1.52
CA HIS A 306 16.56 9.31 -1.27
C HIS A 306 17.93 9.20 -0.66
N PHE A 307 18.10 8.19 0.19
CA PHE A 307 19.34 7.83 0.86
C PHE A 307 19.60 6.34 0.59
N PRO A 308 20.00 5.97 -0.65
CA PRO A 308 20.21 4.58 -0.99
C PRO A 308 21.53 4.05 -0.43
N LYS A 309 21.54 2.77 -0.04
CA LYS A 309 22.72 2.08 0.47
C LYS A 309 23.86 2.03 -0.56
N GLU A 310 23.54 1.88 -1.83
CA GLU A 310 24.49 1.84 -2.96
C GLU A 310 25.31 3.13 -3.09
N ARG A 311 24.86 4.18 -2.42
CA ARG A 311 25.52 5.49 -2.34
C ARG A 311 25.93 5.85 -0.91
N ASP A 312 26.16 4.87 -0.05
CA ASP A 312 26.51 5.06 1.35
C ASP A 312 25.53 5.99 2.08
N PHE A 313 24.25 5.88 1.76
CA PHE A 313 23.16 6.72 2.28
C PHE A 313 23.35 8.23 2.03
N GLN A 314 24.08 8.60 1.01
CA GLN A 314 24.19 10.01 0.60
C GLN A 314 22.87 10.50 -0.02
N ALA A 315 22.51 11.75 0.29
CA ALA A 315 21.30 12.37 -0.21
C ALA A 315 21.27 12.42 -1.75
N SER A 316 20.19 11.89 -2.31
CA SER A 316 19.92 11.84 -3.75
C SER A 316 18.59 12.52 -4.03
N PRO A 317 18.56 13.85 -4.21
CA PRO A 317 17.32 14.58 -4.48
C PRO A 317 16.80 14.28 -5.88
N LEU A 318 15.50 14.22 -6.01
CA LEU A 318 14.80 14.16 -7.27
C LEU A 318 13.44 14.85 -7.19
N VAL A 319 12.91 15.25 -8.34
CA VAL A 319 11.57 15.80 -8.47
C VAL A 319 10.84 15.04 -9.56
N SER A 320 9.62 14.60 -9.27
CA SER A 320 8.73 14.08 -10.31
C SER A 320 7.51 14.96 -10.48
N MET A 321 7.07 15.06 -11.74
CA MET A 321 5.84 15.72 -12.15
C MET A 321 4.98 14.68 -12.85
N ARG A 322 3.74 14.50 -12.43
CA ARG A 322 2.80 13.56 -13.03
C ARG A 322 1.54 14.26 -13.47
N LEU A 323 1.12 13.99 -14.69
CA LEU A 323 -0.21 14.28 -15.18
C LEU A 323 -0.99 12.97 -15.20
N GLU A 324 -2.07 12.91 -14.47
CA GLU A 324 -2.92 11.73 -14.34
C GLU A 324 -4.31 12.05 -14.91
N MET A 325 -4.81 11.12 -15.70
CA MET A 325 -6.19 11.09 -16.18
C MET A 325 -6.88 9.86 -15.55
N LEU A 326 -7.83 10.12 -14.67
CA LEU A 326 -8.56 9.08 -13.91
C LEU A 326 -10.06 9.18 -14.25
N PHE A 327 -10.57 8.16 -14.92
CA PHE A 327 -11.99 8.01 -15.24
C PHE A 327 -12.57 6.89 -14.40
N GLU A 328 -13.54 7.22 -13.57
CA GLU A 328 -14.33 6.28 -12.78
C GLU A 328 -15.79 6.38 -13.17
N ASN A 329 -16.45 5.25 -13.38
CA ASN A 329 -17.89 5.24 -13.59
C ASN A 329 -18.57 5.43 -12.23
N LYS A 330 -19.41 6.49 -12.11
CA LYS A 330 -20.17 6.77 -10.88
C LYS A 330 -21.37 5.87 -10.74
#